data_8a99cff12837aca1084d777317ae835b
#
_entry.id   8a99cff12837aca1084d777317ae835b
#
_cell.length_a   1.000
_cell.length_b   1.000
_cell.length_c   1.000
_cell.angle_alpha   90.00
_cell.angle_beta   90.00
_cell.angle_gamma   90.00
#
_symmetry.space_group_name_H-M   'P 1'
#
loop_
_entity.id
_entity.type
_entity.pdbx_description
1 polymer ?
#
loop_
_entity_poly.entity_id
_entity_poly.type
_entity_poly.pdbx_seq_one_letter_code
_entity_poly.pdbx_strand_id
1 'polypeptide(L)'
;MTKIIITIAFFICSLVSAQGQFEQGMGKAFQLWGEGKNTEASAMFERIAAAEKTSWLPNYYVALVNTTTAFGTKDATQIDLLLTKSQNALDLELIKNPDN
;
A
#
# COMPACT_ATOMS: atom_id res chain seq x y z
N MET A 1 -18.84 -36.78 -8.52
CA MET A 1 -19.47 -35.55 -8.02
C MET A 1 -18.66 -34.87 -6.93
N THR A 2 -18.14 -35.60 -5.96
CA THR A 2 -17.37 -35.03 -4.85
C THR A 2 -16.12 -34.28 -5.32
N LYS A 3 -15.41 -34.79 -6.34
CA LYS A 3 -14.20 -34.15 -6.89
C LYS A 3 -14.50 -32.82 -7.58
N ILE A 4 -15.64 -32.67 -8.24
CA ILE A 4 -16.03 -31.44 -8.93
C ILE A 4 -16.35 -30.35 -7.91
N ILE A 5 -17.05 -30.70 -6.82
CA ILE A 5 -17.39 -29.76 -5.76
C ILE A 5 -16.13 -29.23 -5.07
N ILE A 6 -15.15 -30.12 -4.80
CA ILE A 6 -13.87 -29.74 -4.17
C ILE A 6 -13.11 -28.79 -5.10
N THR A 7 -13.09 -29.05 -6.41
CA THR A 7 -12.40 -28.20 -7.41
C THR A 7 -13.00 -26.80 -7.45
N ILE A 8 -14.33 -26.69 -7.45
CA ILE A 8 -15.04 -25.40 -7.45
C ILE A 8 -14.74 -24.63 -6.16
N ALA A 9 -14.80 -25.30 -5.01
CA ALA A 9 -14.51 -24.70 -3.72
C ALA A 9 -13.07 -24.16 -3.67
N PHE A 10 -12.12 -24.91 -4.21
CA PHE A 10 -10.72 -24.50 -4.26
C PHE A 10 -10.53 -23.26 -5.14
N PHE A 11 -11.23 -23.19 -6.29
CA PHE A 11 -11.17 -22.03 -7.18
C PHE A 11 -11.73 -20.76 -6.52
N ILE A 12 -12.86 -20.88 -5.81
CA ILE A 12 -13.46 -19.76 -5.08
C ILE A 12 -12.52 -19.27 -3.97
N CYS A 13 -11.87 -20.19 -3.24
CA CYS A 13 -10.90 -19.83 -2.20
C CYS A 13 -9.72 -19.07 -2.79
N SER A 14 -9.27 -19.40 -4.00
CA SER A 14 -8.15 -18.70 -4.65
C SER A 14 -8.50 -17.25 -4.95
N LEU A 15 -9.71 -16.96 -5.42
CA LEU A 15 -10.16 -15.60 -5.69
C LEU A 15 -10.28 -14.78 -4.40
N VAL A 16 -10.84 -15.38 -3.36
CA VAL A 16 -10.97 -14.73 -2.04
C VAL A 16 -9.59 -14.46 -1.45
N SER A 17 -8.62 -15.38 -1.65
CA SER A 17 -7.25 -15.21 -1.17
C SER A 17 -6.56 -14.01 -1.80
N ALA A 18 -6.77 -13.75 -3.11
CA ALA A 18 -6.15 -12.62 -3.80
C ALA A 18 -6.64 -11.29 -3.21
N GLN A 19 -7.95 -11.14 -3.00
CA GLN A 19 -8.53 -9.97 -2.36
C GLN A 19 -8.10 -9.88 -0.89
N GLY A 20 -8.08 -11.02 -0.20
CA GLY A 20 -7.67 -11.08 1.20
C GLY A 20 -6.22 -10.66 1.41
N GLN A 21 -5.32 -11.00 0.48
CA GLN A 21 -3.91 -10.59 0.56
C GLN A 21 -3.77 -9.07 0.48
N PHE A 22 -4.51 -8.42 -0.41
CA PHE A 22 -4.51 -6.96 -0.51
C PHE A 22 -5.00 -6.32 0.79
N GLU A 23 -6.15 -6.77 1.28
CA GLU A 23 -6.74 -6.24 2.51
C GLU A 23 -5.85 -6.51 3.72
N GLN A 24 -5.27 -7.70 3.83
CA GLN A 24 -4.35 -8.04 4.92
C GLN A 24 -3.10 -7.19 4.88
N GLY A 25 -2.54 -6.97 3.69
CA GLY A 25 -1.37 -6.12 3.53
C GLY A 25 -1.64 -4.68 3.94
N MET A 26 -2.77 -4.13 3.48
CA MET A 26 -3.18 -2.78 3.87
C MET A 26 -3.40 -2.67 5.38
N GLY A 27 -4.09 -3.65 5.96
CA GLY A 27 -4.32 -3.69 7.41
C GLY A 27 -3.03 -3.73 8.20
N LYS A 28 -2.05 -4.53 7.75
CA LYS A 28 -0.74 -4.60 8.39
C LYS A 28 0.01 -3.28 8.28
N ALA A 29 -0.05 -2.63 7.13
CA ALA A 29 0.58 -1.33 6.93
C ALA A 29 -0.03 -0.27 7.86
N PHE A 30 -1.36 -0.26 7.99
CA PHE A 30 -2.04 0.63 8.92
C PHE A 30 -1.66 0.35 10.37
N GLN A 31 -1.51 -0.92 10.73
CA GLN A 31 -1.07 -1.31 12.07
C GLN A 31 0.34 -0.78 12.36
N LEU A 32 1.27 -0.96 11.42
CA LEU A 32 2.63 -0.45 11.56
C LEU A 32 2.63 1.07 11.73
N TRP A 33 1.81 1.76 10.95
CA TRP A 33 1.68 3.21 11.05
C TRP A 33 1.14 3.63 12.41
N GLY A 34 0.10 2.94 12.90
CA GLY A 34 -0.48 3.19 14.21
C GLY A 34 0.50 2.94 15.36
N GLU A 35 1.47 2.05 15.18
CA GLU A 35 2.52 1.77 16.15
C GLU A 35 3.69 2.76 16.07
N GLY A 36 3.62 3.74 15.18
CA GLY A 36 4.69 4.70 14.98
C GLY A 36 5.84 4.20 14.10
N LYS A 37 5.69 3.04 13.48
CA LYS A 37 6.69 2.45 12.58
C LYS A 37 6.49 2.96 11.16
N ASN A 38 6.66 4.26 10.98
CA ASN A 38 6.29 4.94 9.75
C ASN A 38 7.12 4.48 8.54
N THR A 39 8.42 4.26 8.72
CA THR A 39 9.28 3.79 7.63
C THR A 39 8.84 2.40 7.15
N GLU A 40 8.53 1.51 8.08
CA GLU A 40 8.06 0.15 7.75
C GLU A 40 6.68 0.19 7.11
N ALA A 41 5.79 1.05 7.60
CA ALA A 41 4.46 1.24 7.03
C ALA A 41 4.57 1.73 5.59
N SER A 42 5.39 2.74 5.35
CA SER A 42 5.64 3.27 4.00
C SER A 42 6.15 2.19 3.05
N ALA A 43 7.14 1.41 3.49
CA ALA A 43 7.70 0.31 2.70
C ALA A 43 6.63 -0.75 2.36
N MET A 44 5.73 -1.05 3.30
CA MET A 44 4.65 -1.99 3.07
C MET A 44 3.66 -1.45 2.03
N PHE A 45 3.26 -0.17 2.16
CA PHE A 45 2.38 0.46 1.17
C PHE A 45 3.03 0.50 -0.21
N GLU A 46 4.34 0.76 -0.29
CA GLU A 46 5.08 0.76 -1.56
C GLU A 46 5.02 -0.62 -2.24
N ARG A 47 5.20 -1.69 -1.47
CA ARG A 47 5.12 -3.06 -2.00
C ARG A 47 3.72 -3.39 -2.49
N ILE A 48 2.71 -2.97 -1.75
CA ILE A 48 1.32 -3.19 -2.16
C ILE A 48 1.01 -2.41 -3.44
N ALA A 49 1.50 -1.17 -3.54
CA ALA A 49 1.31 -0.34 -4.73
C ALA A 49 1.94 -0.98 -5.98
N ALA A 50 3.10 -1.62 -5.83
CA ALA A 50 3.77 -2.30 -6.92
C ALA A 50 3.02 -3.55 -7.38
N ALA A 51 2.38 -4.26 -6.44
CA ALA A 51 1.63 -5.48 -6.72
C ALA A 51 0.21 -5.20 -7.23
N GLU A 52 -0.45 -4.16 -6.68
CA GLU A 52 -1.84 -3.82 -7.00
C GLU A 52 -1.88 -2.57 -7.86
N LYS A 53 -1.92 -2.77 -9.18
CA LYS A 53 -1.81 -1.67 -10.15
C LYS A 53 -3.12 -0.93 -10.41
N THR A 54 -4.25 -1.50 -9.99
CA THR A 54 -5.57 -0.92 -10.26
C THR A 54 -6.07 -0.01 -9.14
N SER A 55 -5.50 -0.13 -7.94
CA SER A 55 -5.91 0.68 -6.80
C SER A 55 -4.99 1.89 -6.63
N TRP A 56 -5.58 3.06 -6.41
CA TRP A 56 -4.85 4.29 -6.12
C TRP A 56 -4.47 4.40 -4.63
N LEU A 57 -5.10 3.61 -3.76
CA LEU A 57 -4.97 3.72 -2.31
C LEU A 57 -3.54 3.54 -1.80
N PRO A 58 -2.78 2.49 -2.21
CA PRO A 58 -1.44 2.30 -1.66
C PRO A 58 -0.51 3.49 -1.90
N ASN A 59 -0.47 4.05 -3.11
CA ASN A 59 0.36 5.21 -3.41
C ASN A 59 -0.10 6.44 -2.63
N TYR A 60 -1.40 6.62 -2.46
CA TYR A 60 -1.93 7.70 -1.63
C TYR A 60 -1.40 7.60 -0.20
N TYR A 61 -1.41 6.40 0.39
CA TYR A 61 -0.93 6.22 1.75
C TYR A 61 0.59 6.31 1.85
N VAL A 62 1.36 5.92 0.83
CA VAL A 62 2.80 6.21 0.79
C VAL A 62 3.02 7.72 0.94
N ALA A 63 2.31 8.51 0.14
CA ALA A 63 2.43 9.97 0.21
C ALA A 63 2.00 10.50 1.57
N LEU A 64 0.88 10.02 2.10
CA LEU A 64 0.34 10.50 3.38
C LEU A 64 1.26 10.17 4.56
N VAL A 65 1.75 8.92 4.64
CA VAL A 65 2.64 8.50 5.71
C VAL A 65 3.92 9.34 5.70
N ASN A 66 4.53 9.51 4.52
CA ASN A 66 5.80 10.25 4.43
C ASN A 66 5.60 11.75 4.69
N THR A 67 4.50 12.31 4.23
CA THR A 67 4.19 13.73 4.50
C THR A 67 3.95 13.97 6.00
N THR A 68 3.16 13.12 6.64
CA THR A 68 2.89 13.26 8.09
C THR A 68 4.14 13.02 8.92
N THR A 69 5.01 12.10 8.50
CA THR A 69 6.29 11.87 9.16
C THR A 69 7.19 13.09 9.05
N ALA A 70 7.18 13.76 7.89
CA ALA A 70 7.97 14.97 7.67
C ALA A 70 7.58 16.09 8.65
N PHE A 71 6.30 16.23 8.95
CA PHE A 71 5.84 17.24 9.92
C PHE A 71 6.35 16.97 11.34
N GLY A 72 6.64 15.71 11.66
CA GLY A 72 7.12 15.33 12.99
C GLY A 72 8.63 15.33 13.15
N THR A 73 9.38 15.60 12.09
CA THR A 73 10.84 15.58 12.15
C THR A 73 11.42 17.01 12.11
N LYS A 74 12.60 17.19 12.72
CA LYS A 74 13.31 18.46 12.75
C LYS A 74 14.53 18.47 11.83
N ASP A 75 14.89 17.33 11.24
CA ASP A 75 16.05 17.18 10.37
C ASP A 75 15.68 17.58 8.95
N ALA A 76 16.27 18.66 8.43
CA ALA A 76 15.97 19.17 7.10
C ALA A 76 16.23 18.14 5.99
N THR A 77 17.32 17.34 6.13
CA THR A 77 17.64 16.29 5.16
C THR A 77 16.56 15.23 5.13
N GLN A 78 16.06 14.82 6.30
CA GLN A 78 14.99 13.84 6.41
C GLN A 78 13.68 14.39 5.84
N ILE A 79 13.37 15.66 6.10
CA ILE A 79 12.18 16.30 5.54
C ILE A 79 12.22 16.25 4.01
N ASP A 80 13.35 16.60 3.40
CA ASP A 80 13.50 16.58 1.94
C ASP A 80 13.30 15.16 1.39
N LEU A 81 13.89 14.14 2.03
CA LEU A 81 13.75 12.75 1.60
C LEU A 81 12.30 12.29 1.68
N LEU A 82 11.61 12.61 2.78
CA LEU A 82 10.23 12.19 3.00
C LEU A 82 9.28 12.88 2.02
N LEU A 83 9.46 14.17 1.78
CA LEU A 83 8.64 14.90 0.82
C LEU A 83 8.89 14.43 -0.61
N THR A 84 10.14 14.07 -0.94
CA THR A 84 10.47 13.49 -2.25
C THR A 84 9.77 12.16 -2.43
N LYS A 85 9.74 11.30 -1.42
CA LYS A 85 8.99 10.04 -1.47
C LYS A 85 7.52 10.27 -1.70
N SER A 86 6.94 11.25 -1.00
CA SER A 86 5.52 11.61 -1.15
C SER A 86 5.23 12.06 -2.58
N GLN A 87 6.08 12.95 -3.12
CA GLN A 87 5.92 13.46 -4.47
C GLN A 87 6.04 12.34 -5.51
N ASN A 88 7.03 11.45 -5.35
CA ASN A 88 7.21 10.33 -6.27
C ASN A 88 6.01 9.39 -6.26
N ALA A 89 5.42 9.12 -5.11
CA ALA A 89 4.25 8.26 -5.01
C ALA A 89 3.06 8.86 -5.74
N LEU A 90 2.84 10.17 -5.57
CA LEU A 90 1.77 10.88 -6.27
C LEU A 90 2.01 10.91 -7.77
N ASP A 91 3.25 11.13 -8.21
CA ASP A 91 3.62 11.13 -9.63
C ASP A 91 3.37 9.76 -10.25
N LEU A 92 3.72 8.68 -9.56
CA LEU A 92 3.45 7.32 -10.04
C LEU A 92 1.95 7.08 -10.20
N GLU A 93 1.15 7.57 -9.26
CA GLU A 93 -0.31 7.42 -9.35
C GLU A 93 -0.89 8.20 -10.52
N LEU A 94 -0.40 9.40 -10.77
CA LEU A 94 -0.84 10.21 -11.92
C LEU A 94 -0.49 9.55 -13.25
N ILE A 95 0.65 8.87 -13.33
CA ILE A 95 1.05 8.11 -14.52
C ILE A 95 0.12 6.91 -14.73
N LYS A 96 -0.23 6.18 -13.65
CA LYS A 96 -1.12 5.03 -13.71
C LYS A 96 -2.56 5.43 -14.01
N ASN A 97 -3.03 6.50 -13.39
CA ASN A 97 -4.43 6.95 -13.43
C ASN A 97 -4.47 8.47 -13.64
N PRO A 98 -4.25 8.94 -14.90
CA PRO A 98 -4.15 10.38 -15.17
C PRO A 98 -5.40 11.20 -14.84
N ASP A 99 -6.56 10.53 -14.74
CA ASP A 99 -7.84 11.18 -14.47
C ASP A 99 -8.15 11.32 -12.97
N ASN A 100 -7.26 10.87 -12.11
CA ASN A 100 -7.43 11.01 -10.66
C ASN A 100 -7.12 12.42 -10.18
#